data_ec3a1e1e0176b7ee59f16db3f0a44a0f
#
_entry.id   ec3a1e1e0176b7ee59f16db3f0a44a0f
#
_cell.length_a   1.000
_cell.length_b   1.000
_cell.length_c   1.000
_cell.angle_alpha   90.00
_cell.angle_beta   90.00
_cell.angle_gamma   90.00
#
_symmetry.space_group_name_H-M   'P 1'
#
loop_
_entity.id
_entity.type
_entity.pdbx_description
1 polymer ?
#
loop_
_entity_poly.entity_id
_entity_poly.type
_entity_poly.pdbx_seq_one_letter_code
_entity_poly.pdbx_strand_id
1 'polypeptide(L)'
;MTMFIKDLTKKYDGKPVVDAVSFEIPKGKVLSLIGPNGAGKSTVMGIISRLIARDAGLVEFEGNDITKWKSRELSKRLAILTQSNNIQMKLTVRELVAFGRFPYSGGRINEEDKKIIDQAIAYMELEEFQDRFIDELSGGQRQRACIAMV
;
A
#
# COMPACT_ATOMS: atom_id res chain seq x y z
N MET A 1 8.12 -0.86 13.96
CA MET A 1 7.38 -1.75 13.05
C MET A 1 8.39 -2.57 12.31
N THR A 2 8.41 -3.87 12.54
CA THR A 2 9.36 -4.82 11.95
C THR A 2 8.57 -5.89 11.21
N MET A 3 9.06 -6.32 10.06
CA MET A 3 8.45 -7.41 9.28
C MET A 3 9.49 -8.49 9.02
N PHE A 4 9.16 -9.74 9.35
CA PHE A 4 9.99 -10.91 9.07
C PHE A 4 9.35 -11.77 8.00
N ILE A 5 10.13 -12.15 7.03
CA ILE A 5 9.75 -13.05 5.96
C ILE A 5 10.65 -14.28 6.07
N LYS A 6 10.05 -15.47 6.14
CA LYS A 6 10.80 -16.73 6.27
C LYS A 6 10.28 -17.76 5.29
N ASP A 7 11.18 -18.31 4.49
CA ASP A 7 10.95 -19.38 3.51
C ASP A 7 9.72 -19.15 2.63
N LEU A 8 9.51 -17.88 2.26
CA LEU A 8 8.35 -17.45 1.48
C LEU A 8 8.36 -18.11 0.11
N THR A 9 7.27 -18.81 -0.21
CA THR A 9 7.15 -19.53 -1.48
C THR A 9 5.81 -19.21 -2.14
N LYS A 10 5.86 -18.98 -3.46
CA LYS A 10 4.69 -18.82 -4.32
C LYS A 10 4.92 -19.53 -5.64
N LYS A 11 3.95 -20.35 -6.05
CA LYS A 11 3.97 -21.09 -7.32
C LYS A 11 2.78 -20.66 -8.18
N TYR A 12 2.97 -20.63 -9.48
CA TYR A 12 1.92 -20.51 -10.47
C TYR A 12 2.07 -21.68 -11.46
N ASP A 13 1.01 -22.43 -11.68
CA ASP A 13 1.01 -23.63 -12.53
C ASP A 13 2.14 -24.61 -12.15
N GLY A 14 2.36 -24.82 -10.86
CA GLY A 14 3.38 -25.70 -10.32
C GLY A 14 4.81 -25.15 -10.36
N LYS A 15 5.05 -24.02 -11.03
CA LYS A 15 6.40 -23.40 -11.14
C LYS A 15 6.60 -22.35 -10.02
N PRO A 16 7.70 -22.41 -9.27
CA PRO A 16 8.00 -21.41 -8.25
C PRO A 16 8.37 -20.08 -8.92
N VAL A 17 7.68 -19.01 -8.53
CA VAL A 17 7.98 -17.61 -8.88
C VAL A 17 8.69 -16.92 -7.71
N VAL A 18 8.37 -17.34 -6.50
CA VAL A 18 9.10 -17.02 -5.27
C VAL A 18 9.44 -18.36 -4.62
N ASP A 19 10.71 -18.60 -4.34
CA ASP A 19 11.18 -19.88 -3.83
C ASP A 19 12.01 -19.71 -2.56
N ALA A 20 11.45 -20.09 -1.43
CA ALA A 20 12.05 -20.07 -0.09
C ALA A 20 12.78 -18.76 0.26
N VAL A 21 12.22 -17.61 -0.10
CA VAL A 21 12.84 -16.29 0.13
C VAL A 21 12.68 -15.88 1.59
N SER A 22 13.79 -15.48 2.21
CA SER A 22 13.82 -15.02 3.60
C SER A 22 14.56 -13.69 3.72
N PHE A 23 13.96 -12.72 4.43
CA PHE A 23 14.57 -11.44 4.76
C PHE A 23 13.80 -10.74 5.87
N GLU A 24 14.39 -9.67 6.39
CA GLU A 24 13.78 -8.84 7.42
C GLU A 24 13.70 -7.37 6.95
N ILE A 25 12.63 -6.70 7.33
CA ILE A 25 12.50 -5.25 7.18
C ILE A 25 12.51 -4.64 8.59
N PRO A 26 13.68 -4.13 9.06
CA PRO A 26 13.78 -3.54 10.38
C PRO A 26 12.99 -2.24 10.49
N LYS A 27 12.59 -1.91 11.72
CA LYS A 27 11.92 -0.64 12.00
C LYS A 27 12.76 0.57 11.54
N GLY A 28 12.14 1.49 10.81
CA GLY A 28 12.76 2.75 10.37
C GLY A 28 13.79 2.57 9.24
N LYS A 29 13.84 1.41 8.60
CA LYS A 29 14.73 1.15 7.46
C LYS A 29 13.93 1.06 6.17
N VAL A 30 14.61 1.36 5.06
CA VAL A 30 14.12 1.15 3.70
C VAL A 30 14.77 -0.11 3.14
N LEU A 31 13.98 -1.03 2.63
CA LEU A 31 14.43 -2.20 1.90
C LEU A 31 14.03 -2.07 0.44
N SER A 32 14.98 -2.28 -0.47
CA SER A 32 14.71 -2.30 -1.92
C SER A 32 14.85 -3.71 -2.48
N LEU A 33 13.86 -4.15 -3.26
CA LEU A 33 13.92 -5.38 -4.03
C LEU A 33 14.40 -5.05 -5.45
N ILE A 34 15.59 -5.52 -5.80
CA ILE A 34 16.23 -5.28 -7.10
C ILE A 34 16.32 -6.59 -7.88
N GLY A 35 16.15 -6.52 -9.18
CA GLY A 35 16.26 -7.69 -10.07
C GLY A 35 15.56 -7.46 -11.41
N PRO A 36 15.75 -8.36 -12.39
CA PRO A 36 15.13 -8.26 -13.72
C PRO A 36 13.60 -8.36 -13.67
N ASN A 37 12.96 -8.04 -14.79
CA ASN A 37 11.53 -8.27 -14.94
C ASN A 37 11.24 -9.78 -14.85
N GLY A 38 10.14 -10.14 -14.20
CA GLY A 38 9.80 -11.55 -13.95
C GLY A 38 10.49 -12.20 -12.74
N ALA A 39 11.42 -11.53 -12.04
CA ALA A 39 12.11 -12.09 -10.87
C ALA A 39 11.24 -12.23 -9.59
N GLY A 40 9.93 -12.10 -9.69
CA GLY A 40 9.02 -12.29 -8.54
C GLY A 40 8.89 -11.11 -7.58
N LYS A 41 9.53 -9.96 -7.83
CA LYS A 41 9.50 -8.78 -6.93
C LYS A 41 8.08 -8.34 -6.58
N SER A 42 7.23 -8.17 -7.60
CA SER A 42 5.82 -7.76 -7.40
C SER A 42 5.01 -8.84 -6.69
N THR A 43 5.34 -10.10 -6.89
CA THR A 43 4.73 -11.23 -6.18
C THR A 43 5.08 -11.19 -4.70
N VAL A 44 6.38 -10.98 -4.36
CA VAL A 44 6.81 -10.81 -2.96
C VAL A 44 6.08 -9.62 -2.33
N MET A 45 6.07 -8.44 -3.00
CA MET A 45 5.33 -7.27 -2.52
C MET A 45 3.85 -7.57 -2.32
N GLY A 46 3.20 -8.25 -3.26
CA GLY A 46 1.80 -8.65 -3.15
C GLY A 46 1.52 -9.59 -1.97
N ILE A 47 2.46 -10.48 -1.65
CA ILE A 47 2.30 -11.40 -0.51
C ILE A 47 2.50 -10.67 0.82
N ILE A 48 3.56 -9.87 0.97
CA ILE A 48 3.83 -9.15 2.22
C ILE A 48 2.80 -8.05 2.50
N SER A 49 2.06 -7.63 1.48
CA SER A 49 0.92 -6.72 1.61
C SER A 49 -0.44 -7.43 1.70
N ARG A 50 -0.44 -8.77 1.70
CA ARG A 50 -1.64 -9.61 1.80
C ARG A 50 -2.62 -9.47 0.62
N LEU A 51 -2.14 -8.95 -0.52
CA LEU A 51 -2.90 -8.93 -1.78
C LEU A 51 -2.85 -10.27 -2.51
N ILE A 52 -1.77 -11.06 -2.29
CA ILE A 52 -1.56 -12.39 -2.86
C ILE A 52 -1.38 -13.37 -1.71
N ALA A 53 -2.06 -14.52 -1.77
CA ALA A 53 -1.85 -15.59 -0.81
C ALA A 53 -0.52 -16.31 -1.11
N ARG A 54 0.29 -16.56 -0.06
CA ARG A 54 1.47 -17.43 -0.15
C ARG A 54 1.06 -18.91 -0.21
N ASP A 55 1.93 -19.75 -0.77
CA ASP A 55 1.74 -21.19 -0.76
C ASP A 55 2.48 -21.84 0.41
N ALA A 56 3.66 -21.29 0.81
CA ALA A 56 4.41 -21.72 1.99
C ALA A 56 5.20 -20.57 2.60
N GLY A 57 5.79 -20.84 3.76
CA GLY A 57 6.58 -19.88 4.53
C GLY A 57 5.75 -19.00 5.47
N LEU A 58 6.39 -17.99 6.04
CA LEU A 58 5.81 -17.09 7.04
C LEU A 58 6.04 -15.64 6.63
N VAL A 59 5.05 -14.81 6.81
CA VAL A 59 5.16 -13.34 6.85
C VAL A 59 4.65 -12.87 8.19
N GLU A 60 5.56 -12.42 9.03
CA GLU A 60 5.25 -11.90 10.35
C GLU A 60 5.35 -10.37 10.36
N PHE A 61 4.33 -9.73 10.86
CA PHE A 61 4.23 -8.29 11.00
C PHE A 61 3.97 -7.95 12.46
N GLU A 62 4.91 -7.22 13.09
CA GLU A 62 4.85 -6.86 14.53
C GLU A 62 4.58 -8.07 15.44
N GLY A 63 5.31 -9.18 15.23
CA GLY A 63 5.22 -10.38 16.05
C GLY A 63 4.02 -11.30 15.76
N ASN A 64 3.22 -11.00 14.74
CA ASN A 64 2.08 -11.82 14.37
C ASN A 64 2.10 -12.17 12.89
N ASP A 65 1.69 -13.40 12.56
CA ASP A 65 1.46 -13.77 11.16
C ASP A 65 0.46 -12.79 10.52
N ILE A 66 0.84 -12.22 9.38
CA ILE A 66 0.05 -11.20 8.69
C ILE A 66 -1.37 -11.69 8.34
N THR A 67 -1.56 -13.00 8.16
CA THR A 67 -2.87 -13.59 7.87
C THR A 67 -3.82 -13.55 9.07
N LYS A 68 -3.29 -13.46 10.28
CA LYS A 68 -4.08 -13.40 11.53
C LYS A 68 -4.55 -11.99 11.88
N TRP A 69 -4.02 -10.97 11.22
CA TRP A 69 -4.46 -9.60 11.43
C TRP A 69 -5.88 -9.38 10.92
N LYS A 70 -6.71 -8.71 11.72
CA LYS A 70 -7.99 -8.17 11.22
C LYS A 70 -7.71 -7.12 10.15
N SER A 71 -8.41 -7.19 9.01
CA SER A 71 -8.12 -6.32 7.85
C SER A 71 -8.14 -4.83 8.21
N ARG A 72 -9.10 -4.37 9.01
CA ARG A 72 -9.19 -2.99 9.45
C ARG A 72 -7.98 -2.56 10.30
N GLU A 73 -7.49 -3.41 11.17
CA GLU A 73 -6.34 -3.07 12.03
C GLU A 73 -5.02 -3.09 11.23
N LEU A 74 -4.90 -4.01 10.29
CA LEU A 74 -3.74 -4.05 9.39
C LEU A 74 -3.69 -2.80 8.49
N SER A 75 -4.82 -2.39 7.91
CA SER A 75 -4.87 -1.22 7.01
C SER A 75 -4.64 0.14 7.71
N LYS A 76 -4.69 0.19 9.03
CA LYS A 76 -4.23 1.36 9.80
C LYS A 76 -2.70 1.42 9.96
N ARG A 77 -1.98 0.35 9.64
CA ARG A 77 -0.55 0.19 9.90
C ARG A 77 0.27 -0.10 8.66
N LEU A 78 -0.35 -0.62 7.63
CA LEU A 78 0.27 -1.01 6.38
C LEU A 78 -0.47 -0.35 5.22
N ALA A 79 0.21 0.57 4.55
CA ALA A 79 -0.27 1.20 3.33
C ALA A 79 0.48 0.63 2.12
N ILE A 80 -0.18 0.62 0.97
CA ILE A 80 0.36 0.06 -0.27
C ILE A 80 0.13 1.06 -1.39
N LEU A 81 1.22 1.52 -2.01
CA LEU A 81 1.17 2.26 -3.24
C LEU A 81 1.47 1.32 -4.41
N THR A 82 0.47 1.08 -5.27
CA THR A 82 0.63 0.22 -6.44
C THR A 82 1.25 0.99 -7.61
N GLN A 83 1.97 0.29 -8.49
CA GLN A 83 2.65 0.87 -9.65
C GLN A 83 1.64 1.45 -10.68
N SER A 84 0.48 0.84 -10.82
CA SER A 84 -0.59 1.29 -11.71
C SER A 84 -1.87 1.53 -10.91
N ASN A 85 -2.23 2.79 -10.74
CA ASN A 85 -3.49 3.18 -10.13
C ASN A 85 -4.47 3.60 -11.25
N ASN A 86 -5.04 2.61 -11.95
CA ASN A 86 -6.16 2.85 -12.87
C ASN A 86 -7.44 3.11 -12.08
N ILE A 87 -7.54 4.31 -11.54
CA ILE A 87 -8.76 4.77 -10.87
C ILE A 87 -9.73 5.18 -11.98
N GLN A 88 -10.70 4.31 -12.28
CA GLN A 88 -11.74 4.56 -13.28
C GLN A 88 -12.92 5.38 -12.74
N MET A 89 -12.87 5.77 -11.47
CA MET A 89 -13.90 6.58 -10.83
C MET A 89 -13.58 8.07 -11.02
N LYS A 90 -14.60 8.87 -11.32
CA LYS A 90 -14.50 10.33 -11.26
C LYS A 90 -14.44 10.76 -9.79
N LEU A 91 -13.22 10.95 -9.30
CA LEU A 91 -12.94 11.42 -7.95
C LEU A 91 -12.10 12.69 -8.03
N THR A 92 -12.38 13.65 -7.17
CA THR A 92 -11.48 14.77 -6.94
C THR A 92 -10.24 14.30 -6.16
N VAL A 93 -9.16 15.10 -6.16
CA VAL A 93 -7.97 14.84 -5.35
C VAL A 93 -8.35 14.67 -3.87
N ARG A 94 -9.20 15.59 -3.36
CA ARG A 94 -9.64 15.56 -1.98
C ARG A 94 -10.42 14.28 -1.64
N GLU A 95 -11.30 13.84 -2.51
CA GLU A 95 -12.04 12.59 -2.32
C GLU A 95 -11.09 11.38 -2.35
N LEU A 96 -10.12 11.34 -3.26
CA LEU A 96 -9.12 10.28 -3.29
C LEU A 96 -8.33 10.21 -1.98
N VAL A 97 -7.81 11.34 -1.49
CA VAL A 97 -7.04 11.39 -0.23
C VAL A 97 -7.92 10.98 0.95
N ALA A 98 -9.21 11.34 0.93
CA ALA A 98 -10.15 10.93 1.97
C ALA A 98 -10.34 9.40 2.07
N PHE A 99 -10.14 8.64 0.97
CA PHE A 99 -10.15 7.17 1.05
C PHE A 99 -9.06 6.60 1.96
N GLY A 100 -7.92 7.26 2.11
CA GLY A 100 -6.88 6.89 3.07
C GLY A 100 -7.37 6.88 4.52
N ARG A 101 -8.42 7.64 4.84
CA ARG A 101 -9.03 7.66 6.16
C ARG A 101 -10.07 6.56 6.40
N PHE A 102 -10.45 5.80 5.36
CA PHE A 102 -11.49 4.77 5.48
C PHE A 102 -11.25 3.75 6.62
N PRO A 103 -10.03 3.24 6.86
CA PRO A 103 -9.77 2.30 7.95
C PRO A 103 -10.09 2.89 9.34
N TYR A 104 -9.99 4.19 9.48
CA TYR A 104 -10.23 4.94 10.73
C TYR A 104 -11.70 5.34 10.85
N SER A 105 -12.21 6.04 9.85
CA SER A 105 -13.54 6.66 9.84
C SER A 105 -14.68 5.68 9.52
N GLY A 106 -14.40 4.56 8.83
CA GLY A 106 -15.43 3.68 8.30
C GLY A 106 -16.34 4.35 7.28
N GLY A 107 -15.81 5.39 6.58
CA GLY A 107 -16.54 6.17 5.58
C GLY A 107 -17.26 7.40 6.13
N ARG A 108 -17.22 7.66 7.43
CA ARG A 108 -17.78 8.87 8.06
C ARG A 108 -16.65 9.80 8.47
N ILE A 109 -16.31 10.73 7.60
CA ILE A 109 -15.27 11.73 7.83
C ILE A 109 -15.69 12.68 8.94
N ASN A 110 -14.89 12.79 9.99
CA ASN A 110 -15.06 13.74 11.08
C ASN A 110 -14.09 14.95 10.93
N GLU A 111 -14.12 15.90 11.86
CA GLU A 111 -13.27 17.09 11.81
C GLU A 111 -11.77 16.78 11.95
N GLU A 112 -11.40 15.73 12.68
CA GLU A 112 -10.02 15.28 12.78
C GLU A 112 -9.53 14.66 11.45
N ASP A 113 -10.37 13.84 10.83
CA ASP A 113 -10.07 13.27 9.51
C ASP A 113 -9.87 14.38 8.46
N LYS A 114 -10.71 15.43 8.48
CA LYS A 114 -10.56 16.59 7.58
C LYS A 114 -9.21 17.26 7.73
N LYS A 115 -8.77 17.52 8.97
CA LYS A 115 -7.45 18.11 9.25
C LYS A 115 -6.31 17.25 8.71
N ILE A 116 -6.41 15.91 8.86
CA ILE A 116 -5.39 14.99 8.35
C ILE A 116 -5.38 14.99 6.82
N ILE A 117 -6.55 15.02 6.18
CA ILE A 117 -6.68 15.13 4.72
C ILE A 117 -6.04 16.45 4.24
N ASP A 118 -6.34 17.59 4.89
CA ASP A 118 -5.76 18.88 4.56
C ASP A 118 -4.23 18.87 4.67
N GLN A 119 -3.70 18.27 5.73
CA GLN A 119 -2.27 18.11 5.92
C GLN A 119 -1.63 17.25 4.84
N ALA A 120 -2.25 16.13 4.47
CA ALA A 120 -1.72 15.24 3.42
C ALA A 120 -1.70 15.94 2.05
N ILE A 121 -2.75 16.72 1.73
CA ILE A 121 -2.84 17.52 0.51
C ILE A 121 -1.73 18.59 0.50
N ALA A 122 -1.52 19.30 1.61
CA ALA A 122 -0.47 20.31 1.74
C ALA A 122 0.93 19.70 1.64
N TYR A 123 1.18 18.55 2.27
CA TYR A 123 2.46 17.82 2.17
C TYR A 123 2.85 17.47 0.74
N MET A 124 1.86 17.22 -0.10
CA MET A 124 2.06 16.85 -1.51
C MET A 124 1.94 18.05 -2.46
N GLU A 125 1.81 19.28 -1.94
CA GLU A 125 1.64 20.52 -2.72
C GLU A 125 0.49 20.38 -3.74
N LEU A 126 -0.69 20.00 -3.24
CA LEU A 126 -1.88 19.73 -4.06
C LEU A 126 -3.06 20.62 -3.72
N GLU A 127 -2.87 21.68 -2.93
CA GLU A 127 -3.96 22.57 -2.47
C GLU A 127 -4.71 23.20 -3.65
N GLU A 128 -3.99 23.64 -4.69
CA GLU A 128 -4.60 24.25 -5.88
C GLU A 128 -5.35 23.25 -6.76
N PHE A 129 -5.12 21.94 -6.56
CA PHE A 129 -5.67 20.86 -7.35
C PHE A 129 -6.72 20.04 -6.59
N GLN A 130 -6.98 20.34 -5.33
CA GLN A 130 -7.78 19.49 -4.45
C GLN A 130 -9.20 19.21 -4.96
N ASP A 131 -9.79 20.16 -5.70
CA ASP A 131 -11.14 20.07 -6.26
C ASP A 131 -11.16 19.61 -7.72
N ARG A 132 -9.98 19.37 -8.34
CA ARG A 132 -9.88 18.82 -9.69
C ARG A 132 -10.08 17.31 -9.66
N PHE A 133 -10.63 16.79 -10.76
CA PHE A 133 -10.72 15.34 -10.95
C PHE A 133 -9.34 14.73 -11.23
N ILE A 134 -9.15 13.47 -10.79
CA ILE A 134 -7.89 12.74 -10.93
C ILE A 134 -7.47 12.56 -12.40
N ASP A 135 -8.42 12.43 -13.30
CA ASP A 135 -8.19 12.29 -14.75
C ASP A 135 -7.74 13.59 -15.43
N GLU A 136 -7.95 14.75 -14.79
CA GLU A 136 -7.49 16.05 -15.26
C GLU A 136 -6.05 16.39 -14.84
N LEU A 137 -5.44 15.54 -14.01
CA LEU A 137 -4.11 15.75 -13.46
C LEU A 137 -3.01 15.25 -14.41
N SER A 138 -1.86 15.92 -14.38
CA SER A 138 -0.65 15.36 -14.95
C SER A 138 -0.23 14.07 -14.24
N GLY A 139 0.60 13.23 -14.88
CA GLY A 139 1.06 11.99 -14.27
C GLY A 139 1.75 12.19 -12.91
N GLY A 140 2.57 13.24 -12.78
CA GLY A 140 3.24 13.58 -11.52
C GLY A 140 2.27 14.05 -10.44
N GLN A 141 1.28 14.89 -10.77
CA GLN A 141 0.24 15.32 -9.84
C GLN A 141 -0.62 14.13 -9.38
N ARG A 142 -1.01 13.25 -10.30
CA ARG A 142 -1.75 12.02 -9.99
C ARG A 142 -0.95 11.12 -9.04
N GLN A 143 0.34 10.96 -9.28
CA GLN A 143 1.20 10.16 -8.40
C GLN A 143 1.28 10.77 -6.99
N ARG A 144 1.43 12.10 -6.88
CA ARG A 144 1.41 12.79 -5.59
C ARG A 144 0.08 12.62 -4.86
N ALA A 145 -1.05 12.69 -5.57
CA ALA A 145 -2.38 12.44 -4.99
C ALA A 145 -2.52 11.00 -4.45
N CYS A 146 -2.00 10.01 -5.18
CA CYS A 146 -1.96 8.63 -4.70
C CYS A 146 -1.04 8.45 -3.48
N ILE A 147 0.07 9.20 -3.39
CA ILE A 147 0.94 9.19 -2.20
C ILE A 147 0.23 9.86 -1.02
N ALA A 148 -0.48 10.97 -1.23
CA ALA A 148 -1.25 11.65 -0.20
C ALA A 148 -2.37 10.76 0.41
N MET A 149 -2.88 9.80 -0.35
CA MET A 149 -3.92 8.85 0.09
C MET A 149 -3.34 7.79 1.05
N VAL A 150 -2.06 7.36 0.90
CA VAL A 150 -1.44 6.26 1.67
C VAL A 150 -0.66 6.74 2.87
#